data_3926937a8c29eeac0a2282316a47841a
#
_entry.id   3926937a8c29eeac0a2282316a47841a
#
_cell.length_a   1.000
_cell.length_b   1.000
_cell.length_c   1.000
_cell.angle_alpha   90.00
_cell.angle_beta   90.00
_cell.angle_gamma   90.00
#
_symmetry.space_group_name_H-M   'P 1'
#
loop_
_entity.id
_entity.type
_entity.pdbx_description
1 polymer ?
#
loop_
_entity_poly.entity_id
_entity_poly.type
_entity_poly.pdbx_seq_one_letter_code
_entity_poly.pdbx_strand_id
1 'polypeptide(L)'
;MLRRWTVLLGIGLLLCAQGIEASQVVRRFVLAAGANFGGEKRTPLRYAVSDAKHFARVLKMMGGVESEDQFLLAEPSLENFKRVLVDLQTRVIKASQSSSRIEVVLYYSGHADENGLLLGEDRLTYRALRDAMNSVQADVHITVLDACASGAITRLKGGQRQKAFMVDTSSDMRGYAFLTSSSENEAAQESDRIRGSFFTHYLVSGLRGAADVTGDGKVTLSEAYAFAFRNTLKRTEKTQGGAQHPAYDIKMTGTGDVVMTDVRETSASLILSDELNGRFFVRNSQEQLVAELDKSAGQTLELGLEPEVYDVHFEQRTQLLHSKVALKRGERFLLENRHFRSQVREKTTSRGPALRKPATGTSARYPHRLSGRWRLERSRGAWQLGDDSKAWIFGFWPTEHVSINYSRSGFSVADDTKTGVSSELVSLRIYMPLNMWRSPLRPYAEGGVGRYTGKVLDENVDEVNGLYWGGGLDVPFMKFFVLGGRIGYNRFVEPFAVPVDGQTDYSGMEYSVGLGLLLF
;
A
#
# COMPACT_ATOMS: atom_id res chain seq x y z
N MET A 1 -38.93 34.20 46.18
CA MET A 1 -38.43 32.82 45.99
C MET A 1 -38.91 32.18 44.67
N LEU A 2 -39.92 32.66 43.98
CA LEU A 2 -40.39 32.08 42.71
C LEU A 2 -39.48 32.35 41.47
N ARG A 3 -38.63 33.34 41.48
CA ARG A 3 -37.81 33.73 40.30
C ARG A 3 -36.52 32.87 40.10
N ARG A 4 -36.15 32.08 41.09
CA ARG A 4 -34.94 31.19 41.00
C ARG A 4 -35.24 29.76 40.46
N TRP A 5 -36.52 29.36 40.46
CA TRP A 5 -36.92 28.05 39.97
C TRP A 5 -37.19 28.01 38.48
N THR A 6 -37.55 29.14 37.88
CA THR A 6 -37.80 29.23 36.41
C THR A 6 -36.49 29.18 35.60
N VAL A 7 -35.35 29.62 36.17
CA VAL A 7 -34.04 29.56 35.49
C VAL A 7 -33.46 28.16 35.53
N LEU A 8 -33.68 27.39 36.59
CA LEU A 8 -33.23 25.98 36.70
C LEU A 8 -34.02 25.01 35.81
N LEU A 9 -35.29 25.26 35.56
CA LEU A 9 -36.10 24.49 34.61
C LEU A 9 -35.72 24.79 33.15
N GLY A 10 -35.33 26.04 32.83
CA GLY A 10 -34.86 26.41 31.50
C GLY A 10 -33.48 25.79 31.12
N ILE A 11 -32.58 25.65 32.08
CA ILE A 11 -31.26 25.03 31.87
C ILE A 11 -31.39 23.49 31.78
N GLY A 12 -32.32 22.87 32.50
CA GLY A 12 -32.59 21.43 32.40
C GLY A 12 -33.19 21.01 31.06
N LEU A 13 -33.99 21.87 30.39
CA LEU A 13 -34.54 21.58 29.07
C LEU A 13 -33.54 21.82 27.92
N LEU A 14 -32.53 22.69 28.14
CA LEU A 14 -31.46 22.93 27.16
C LEU A 14 -30.36 21.83 27.14
N LEU A 15 -30.25 21.06 28.23
CA LEU A 15 -29.29 19.96 28.33
C LEU A 15 -29.81 18.62 27.78
N CYS A 16 -31.11 18.50 27.51
CA CYS A 16 -31.73 17.30 26.90
C CYS A 16 -31.85 17.34 25.39
N ALA A 17 -31.40 18.42 24.74
CA ALA A 17 -31.29 18.50 23.28
C ALA A 17 -29.86 18.11 22.80
N GLN A 18 -29.26 17.12 23.43
CA GLN A 18 -28.22 16.34 22.75
C GLN A 18 -28.96 15.50 21.70
N GLY A 19 -28.84 15.95 20.45
CA GLY A 19 -29.44 15.29 19.32
C GLY A 19 -29.07 13.81 19.36
N ILE A 20 -30.06 12.96 19.43
CA ILE A 20 -29.95 11.58 18.99
C ILE A 20 -29.54 11.72 17.52
N GLU A 21 -28.23 11.64 17.23
CA GLU A 21 -27.78 11.39 15.87
C GLU A 21 -28.50 10.11 15.45
N ALA A 22 -29.52 10.27 14.64
CA ALA A 22 -30.20 9.15 14.03
C ALA A 22 -29.11 8.39 13.24
N SER A 23 -28.72 7.23 13.73
CA SER A 23 -27.80 6.34 13.03
C SER A 23 -28.28 6.22 11.59
N GLN A 24 -27.49 6.70 10.65
CA GLN A 24 -27.85 6.59 9.23
C GLN A 24 -27.98 5.12 8.90
N VAL A 25 -29.17 4.72 8.45
CA VAL A 25 -29.43 3.33 8.01
C VAL A 25 -28.74 3.15 6.66
N VAL A 26 -27.52 2.64 6.68
CA VAL A 26 -26.75 2.29 5.49
C VAL A 26 -27.24 0.94 4.98
N ARG A 27 -27.66 0.85 3.72
CA ARG A 27 -27.97 -0.40 3.05
C ARG A 27 -26.99 -0.66 1.93
N ARG A 28 -26.34 -1.81 1.98
CA ARG A 28 -25.28 -2.18 1.03
C ARG A 28 -25.72 -3.37 0.19
N PHE A 29 -25.54 -3.23 -1.12
CA PHE A 29 -25.78 -4.26 -2.13
C PHE A 29 -24.45 -4.77 -2.67
N VAL A 30 -24.35 -6.07 -2.94
CA VAL A 30 -23.18 -6.65 -3.60
C VAL A 30 -23.60 -7.48 -4.81
N LEU A 31 -22.98 -7.20 -5.96
CA LEU A 31 -23.00 -8.05 -7.14
C LEU A 31 -21.60 -8.62 -7.35
N ALA A 32 -21.42 -9.90 -7.08
CA ALA A 32 -20.15 -10.60 -7.28
C ALA A 32 -20.28 -11.60 -8.42
N ALA A 33 -19.42 -11.48 -9.43
CA ALA A 33 -19.40 -12.36 -10.59
C ALA A 33 -18.01 -13.00 -10.75
N GLY A 34 -17.98 -14.31 -10.99
CA GLY A 34 -16.78 -15.07 -11.30
C GLY A 34 -16.93 -15.81 -12.61
N ALA A 35 -15.98 -15.64 -13.54
CA ALA A 35 -15.94 -16.27 -14.84
C ALA A 35 -14.58 -16.92 -15.09
N ASN A 36 -14.49 -18.26 -14.92
CA ASN A 36 -13.28 -19.01 -15.24
C ASN A 36 -13.08 -19.13 -16.76
N PHE A 37 -14.18 -19.18 -17.51
CA PHE A 37 -14.15 -19.29 -18.98
C PHE A 37 -14.24 -17.93 -19.63
N GLY A 38 -13.24 -17.58 -20.46
CA GLY A 38 -13.14 -16.30 -21.18
C GLY A 38 -13.06 -16.47 -22.69
N GLY A 39 -13.71 -17.52 -23.23
CA GLY A 39 -13.74 -17.87 -24.63
C GLY A 39 -12.75 -18.99 -25.01
N GLU A 40 -13.01 -19.66 -26.15
CA GLU A 40 -12.25 -20.83 -26.61
C GLU A 40 -10.74 -20.56 -26.82
N LYS A 41 -10.36 -19.32 -27.08
CA LYS A 41 -8.96 -18.94 -27.35
C LYS A 41 -8.14 -18.67 -26.08
N ARG A 42 -8.74 -18.79 -24.89
CA ARG A 42 -8.10 -18.47 -23.60
C ARG A 42 -8.03 -19.71 -22.71
N THR A 43 -6.93 -19.87 -22.00
CA THR A 43 -6.81 -20.90 -20.99
C THR A 43 -7.81 -20.62 -19.86
N PRO A 44 -8.70 -21.58 -19.52
CA PRO A 44 -9.65 -21.38 -18.43
C PRO A 44 -8.92 -21.10 -17.10
N LEU A 45 -9.40 -20.11 -16.36
CA LEU A 45 -9.01 -19.85 -14.98
C LEU A 45 -9.56 -20.96 -14.07
N ARG A 46 -9.03 -21.07 -12.87
CA ARG A 46 -9.45 -22.12 -11.91
C ARG A 46 -10.24 -21.53 -10.74
N TYR A 47 -9.98 -20.28 -10.42
CA TYR A 47 -10.38 -19.74 -9.12
C TYR A 47 -11.31 -18.53 -9.20
N ALA A 48 -11.61 -17.96 -10.37
CA ALA A 48 -12.43 -16.77 -10.50
C ALA A 48 -13.81 -16.90 -9.82
N VAL A 49 -14.47 -18.05 -10.00
CA VAL A 49 -15.76 -18.32 -9.34
C VAL A 49 -15.62 -18.44 -7.83
N SER A 50 -14.56 -19.09 -7.33
CA SER A 50 -14.32 -19.21 -5.88
C SER A 50 -13.95 -17.86 -5.26
N ASP A 51 -13.19 -17.02 -5.95
CA ASP A 51 -12.82 -15.69 -5.52
C ASP A 51 -14.05 -14.79 -5.35
N ALA A 52 -14.98 -14.81 -6.31
CA ALA A 52 -16.25 -14.10 -6.21
C ALA A 52 -17.09 -14.55 -5.01
N LYS A 53 -17.11 -15.87 -4.75
CA LYS A 53 -17.81 -16.43 -3.58
C LYS A 53 -17.16 -15.98 -2.26
N HIS A 54 -15.83 -15.99 -2.18
CA HIS A 54 -15.10 -15.58 -0.97
C HIS A 54 -15.29 -14.10 -0.69
N PHE A 55 -15.20 -13.25 -1.70
CA PHE A 55 -15.44 -11.82 -1.56
C PHE A 55 -16.86 -11.50 -1.09
N ALA A 56 -17.88 -12.07 -1.77
CA ALA A 56 -19.29 -11.88 -1.40
C ALA A 56 -19.59 -12.37 0.02
N ARG A 57 -19.01 -13.53 0.41
CA ARG A 57 -19.18 -14.10 1.75
C ARG A 57 -18.65 -13.16 2.85
N VAL A 58 -17.49 -12.55 2.67
CA VAL A 58 -16.92 -11.63 3.65
C VAL A 58 -17.80 -10.39 3.82
N LEU A 59 -18.29 -9.81 2.73
CA LEU A 59 -19.19 -8.66 2.80
C LEU A 59 -20.54 -9.01 3.45
N LYS A 60 -21.06 -10.21 3.20
CA LYS A 60 -22.25 -10.69 3.89
C LYS A 60 -22.03 -10.89 5.39
N MET A 61 -20.86 -11.37 5.77
CA MET A 61 -20.54 -11.70 7.16
C MET A 61 -20.24 -10.46 8.01
N MET A 62 -19.54 -9.47 7.46
CA MET A 62 -19.01 -8.31 8.20
C MET A 62 -19.18 -6.98 7.48
N GLY A 63 -19.71 -6.98 6.27
CA GLY A 63 -19.84 -5.77 5.44
C GLY A 63 -21.24 -5.18 5.42
N GLY A 64 -22.14 -5.63 6.31
CA GLY A 64 -23.52 -5.10 6.37
C GLY A 64 -24.37 -5.43 5.15
N VAL A 65 -24.08 -6.54 4.44
CA VAL A 65 -24.86 -6.98 3.27
C VAL A 65 -25.87 -8.04 3.72
N GLU A 66 -27.14 -7.73 3.56
CA GLU A 66 -28.21 -8.68 3.82
C GLU A 66 -28.25 -9.81 2.78
N SER A 67 -28.81 -10.97 3.17
CA SER A 67 -28.84 -12.15 2.28
C SER A 67 -29.57 -11.87 0.96
N GLU A 68 -30.61 -11.06 1.00
CA GLU A 68 -31.41 -10.67 -0.15
C GLU A 68 -30.74 -9.62 -1.05
N ASP A 69 -29.74 -8.87 -0.51
CA ASP A 69 -29.01 -7.82 -1.23
C ASP A 69 -27.70 -8.35 -1.84
N GLN A 70 -27.48 -9.67 -1.74
CA GLN A 70 -26.35 -10.35 -2.34
C GLN A 70 -26.72 -11.03 -3.65
N PHE A 71 -26.08 -10.63 -4.74
CA PHE A 71 -26.17 -11.26 -6.05
C PHE A 71 -24.85 -11.95 -6.35
N LEU A 72 -24.89 -13.27 -6.51
CA LEU A 72 -23.71 -14.08 -6.82
C LEU A 72 -23.90 -14.78 -8.17
N LEU A 73 -22.99 -14.50 -9.11
CA LEU A 73 -23.00 -15.06 -10.45
C LEU A 73 -21.77 -15.94 -10.66
N ALA A 74 -22.01 -17.20 -11.01
CA ALA A 74 -20.97 -18.14 -11.41
C ALA A 74 -21.12 -18.42 -12.91
N GLU A 75 -20.05 -18.21 -13.66
CA GLU A 75 -19.99 -18.36 -15.12
C GLU A 75 -21.16 -17.65 -15.84
N PRO A 76 -21.40 -16.32 -15.57
CA PRO A 76 -22.55 -15.66 -16.17
C PRO A 76 -22.35 -15.43 -17.68
N SER A 77 -23.42 -15.58 -18.45
CA SER A 77 -23.50 -14.98 -19.79
C SER A 77 -23.69 -13.47 -19.68
N LEU A 78 -23.39 -12.73 -20.75
CA LEU A 78 -23.61 -11.28 -20.81
C LEU A 78 -25.07 -10.91 -20.56
N GLU A 79 -26.01 -11.70 -21.10
CA GLU A 79 -27.45 -11.50 -20.89
C GLU A 79 -27.84 -11.68 -19.41
N ASN A 80 -27.37 -12.76 -18.77
CA ASN A 80 -27.63 -12.99 -17.36
C ASN A 80 -27.03 -11.89 -16.49
N PHE A 81 -25.81 -11.46 -16.77
CA PHE A 81 -25.16 -10.37 -16.04
C PHE A 81 -25.98 -9.06 -16.14
N LYS A 82 -26.41 -8.69 -17.36
CA LYS A 82 -27.26 -7.50 -17.58
C LYS A 82 -28.61 -7.61 -16.88
N ARG A 83 -29.25 -8.77 -16.91
CA ARG A 83 -30.53 -9.00 -16.22
C ARG A 83 -30.40 -8.79 -14.72
N VAL A 84 -29.33 -9.32 -14.10
CA VAL A 84 -29.07 -9.16 -12.68
C VAL A 84 -28.73 -7.71 -12.31
N LEU A 85 -28.05 -6.96 -13.19
CA LEU A 85 -27.85 -5.52 -13.00
C LEU A 85 -29.19 -4.75 -12.95
N VAL A 86 -30.16 -5.10 -13.80
CA VAL A 86 -31.50 -4.49 -13.79
C VAL A 86 -32.25 -4.86 -12.50
N ASP A 87 -32.15 -6.11 -12.04
CA ASP A 87 -32.75 -6.54 -10.76
C ASP A 87 -32.12 -5.80 -9.57
N LEU A 88 -30.80 -5.68 -9.53
CA LEU A 88 -30.06 -4.86 -8.56
C LEU A 88 -30.57 -3.41 -8.55
N GLN A 89 -30.67 -2.78 -9.73
CA GLN A 89 -31.16 -1.41 -9.87
C GLN A 89 -32.59 -1.26 -9.32
N THR A 90 -33.48 -2.21 -9.60
CA THR A 90 -34.84 -2.22 -9.10
C THR A 90 -34.90 -2.31 -7.58
N ARG A 91 -34.05 -3.16 -6.98
CA ARG A 91 -33.97 -3.29 -5.52
C ARG A 91 -33.37 -2.05 -4.87
N VAL A 92 -32.37 -1.44 -5.47
CA VAL A 92 -31.76 -0.19 -5.00
C VAL A 92 -32.82 0.93 -4.97
N ILE A 93 -33.59 1.11 -6.05
CA ILE A 93 -34.68 2.10 -6.11
C ILE A 93 -35.69 1.87 -4.98
N LYS A 94 -36.06 0.62 -4.71
CA LYS A 94 -36.98 0.31 -3.61
C LYS A 94 -36.36 0.62 -2.25
N ALA A 95 -35.08 0.32 -2.05
CA ALA A 95 -34.37 0.56 -0.80
C ALA A 95 -34.17 2.04 -0.51
N SER A 96 -33.97 2.88 -1.54
CA SER A 96 -33.76 4.34 -1.37
C SER A 96 -34.96 5.06 -0.74
N GLN A 97 -36.13 4.41 -0.71
CA GLN A 97 -37.34 4.94 -0.03
C GLN A 97 -37.27 4.82 1.50
N SER A 98 -36.42 3.91 2.03
CA SER A 98 -36.40 3.60 3.47
C SER A 98 -35.01 3.70 4.10
N SER A 99 -33.95 3.82 3.29
CA SER A 99 -32.56 3.89 3.75
C SER A 99 -32.01 5.29 3.52
N SER A 100 -31.25 5.78 4.48
CA SER A 100 -30.63 7.13 4.40
C SER A 100 -29.39 7.17 3.53
N ARG A 101 -28.79 6.00 3.27
CA ARG A 101 -27.59 5.84 2.42
C ARG A 101 -27.59 4.50 1.73
N ILE A 102 -27.30 4.50 0.44
CA ILE A 102 -27.16 3.30 -0.38
C ILE A 102 -25.72 3.15 -0.88
N GLU A 103 -25.17 1.97 -0.71
CA GLU A 103 -23.86 1.61 -1.22
C GLU A 103 -23.96 0.38 -2.13
N VAL A 104 -23.33 0.42 -3.28
CA VAL A 104 -23.30 -0.68 -4.23
C VAL A 104 -21.87 -1.12 -4.49
N VAL A 105 -21.59 -2.39 -4.28
CA VAL A 105 -20.30 -3.02 -4.52
C VAL A 105 -20.46 -4.01 -5.68
N LEU A 106 -19.73 -3.78 -6.75
CA LEU A 106 -19.57 -4.72 -7.85
C LEU A 106 -18.19 -5.36 -7.77
N TYR A 107 -18.16 -6.67 -7.80
CA TYR A 107 -16.93 -7.45 -7.88
C TYR A 107 -16.96 -8.35 -9.11
N TYR A 108 -15.87 -8.38 -9.86
CA TYR A 108 -15.67 -9.32 -10.95
C TYR A 108 -14.29 -9.96 -10.84
N SER A 109 -14.25 -11.28 -10.95
CA SER A 109 -13.01 -12.04 -11.18
C SER A 109 -13.15 -12.85 -12.47
N GLY A 110 -12.16 -12.74 -13.36
CA GLY A 110 -12.23 -13.43 -14.64
C GLY A 110 -11.27 -12.89 -15.68
N HIS A 111 -11.50 -13.29 -16.92
CA HIS A 111 -10.75 -12.74 -18.04
C HIS A 111 -11.24 -11.35 -18.42
N ALA A 112 -10.31 -10.51 -18.85
CA ALA A 112 -10.57 -9.22 -19.47
C ALA A 112 -9.52 -8.92 -20.54
N ASP A 113 -9.81 -7.93 -21.37
CA ASP A 113 -8.86 -7.33 -22.29
C ASP A 113 -8.95 -5.79 -22.22
N GLU A 114 -8.24 -5.09 -23.11
CA GLU A 114 -8.20 -3.63 -23.15
C GLU A 114 -9.58 -2.98 -23.40
N ASN A 115 -10.57 -3.73 -23.85
CA ASN A 115 -11.90 -3.23 -24.21
C ASN A 115 -12.98 -3.57 -23.17
N GLY A 116 -12.79 -4.61 -22.34
CA GLY A 116 -13.81 -5.00 -21.36
C GLY A 116 -13.61 -6.35 -20.71
N LEU A 117 -14.60 -6.71 -19.87
CA LEU A 117 -14.71 -7.99 -19.20
C LEU A 117 -15.23 -9.06 -20.16
N LEU A 118 -14.72 -10.27 -20.03
CA LEU A 118 -15.12 -11.41 -20.85
C LEU A 118 -16.05 -12.34 -20.06
N LEU A 119 -17.23 -12.55 -20.59
CA LEU A 119 -18.29 -13.39 -20.02
C LEU A 119 -18.58 -14.53 -21.01
N GLY A 120 -17.80 -15.62 -20.94
CA GLY A 120 -17.77 -16.63 -21.99
C GLY A 120 -17.19 -16.05 -23.29
N GLU A 121 -17.92 -16.19 -24.40
CA GLU A 121 -17.53 -15.61 -25.70
C GLU A 121 -17.91 -14.13 -25.83
N ASP A 122 -18.77 -13.62 -24.93
CA ASP A 122 -19.27 -12.25 -24.99
C ASP A 122 -18.34 -11.29 -24.24
N ARG A 123 -18.46 -10.00 -24.61
CA ARG A 123 -17.73 -8.91 -23.95
C ARG A 123 -18.67 -7.87 -23.36
N LEU A 124 -18.47 -7.55 -22.09
CA LEU A 124 -19.01 -6.36 -21.45
C LEU A 124 -17.96 -5.25 -21.49
N THR A 125 -18.15 -4.25 -22.37
CA THR A 125 -17.17 -3.17 -22.49
C THR A 125 -17.08 -2.35 -21.19
N TYR A 126 -15.88 -1.80 -20.88
CA TYR A 126 -15.69 -0.95 -19.71
C TYR A 126 -16.59 0.29 -19.72
N ARG A 127 -16.92 0.82 -20.91
CA ARG A 127 -17.88 1.90 -21.04
C ARG A 127 -19.27 1.45 -20.60
N ALA A 128 -19.77 0.33 -21.14
CA ALA A 128 -21.08 -0.21 -20.77
C ALA A 128 -21.18 -0.57 -19.28
N LEU A 129 -20.09 -1.13 -18.71
CA LEU A 129 -20.03 -1.39 -17.27
C LEU A 129 -20.13 -0.09 -16.45
N ARG A 130 -19.37 0.93 -16.82
CA ARG A 130 -19.40 2.25 -16.14
C ARG A 130 -20.77 2.92 -16.28
N ASP A 131 -21.35 2.90 -17.48
CA ASP A 131 -22.68 3.47 -17.71
C ASP A 131 -23.75 2.74 -16.89
N ALA A 132 -23.67 1.41 -16.81
CA ALA A 132 -24.57 0.60 -15.98
C ALA A 132 -24.43 0.90 -14.49
N MET A 133 -23.19 1.01 -13.97
CA MET A 133 -22.96 1.38 -12.58
C MET A 133 -23.45 2.80 -12.27
N ASN A 134 -23.22 3.75 -13.15
CA ASN A 134 -23.70 5.13 -12.97
C ASN A 134 -25.22 5.25 -13.03
N SER A 135 -25.92 4.33 -13.68
CA SER A 135 -27.40 4.30 -13.74
C SER A 135 -28.03 3.79 -12.43
N VAL A 136 -27.28 3.09 -11.59
CA VAL A 136 -27.77 2.66 -10.27
C VAL A 136 -27.80 3.87 -9.34
N GLN A 137 -28.94 4.13 -8.72
CA GLN A 137 -29.15 5.26 -7.79
C GLN A 137 -28.57 4.95 -6.40
N ALA A 138 -27.26 5.01 -6.26
CA ALA A 138 -26.57 4.81 -4.99
C ALA A 138 -25.67 6.01 -4.64
N ASP A 139 -25.43 6.23 -3.36
CA ASP A 139 -24.54 7.29 -2.87
C ASP A 139 -23.08 6.93 -3.11
N VAL A 140 -22.75 5.63 -2.98
CA VAL A 140 -21.39 5.11 -3.17
C VAL A 140 -21.40 3.91 -4.11
N HIS A 141 -20.53 3.96 -5.12
CA HIS A 141 -20.28 2.86 -6.03
C HIS A 141 -18.85 2.38 -5.89
N ILE A 142 -18.67 1.11 -5.55
CA ILE A 142 -17.35 0.47 -5.47
C ILE A 142 -17.30 -0.63 -6.52
N THR A 143 -16.34 -0.57 -7.42
CA THR A 143 -16.12 -1.60 -8.43
C THR A 143 -14.74 -2.20 -8.25
N VAL A 144 -14.67 -3.50 -8.03
CA VAL A 144 -13.45 -4.28 -7.86
C VAL A 144 -13.31 -5.25 -9.01
N LEU A 145 -12.26 -5.12 -9.80
CA LEU A 145 -12.00 -5.94 -10.98
C LEU A 145 -10.70 -6.74 -10.80
N ASP A 146 -10.85 -8.02 -10.63
CA ASP A 146 -9.73 -8.96 -10.58
C ASP A 146 -9.58 -9.67 -11.94
N ALA A 147 -8.93 -8.95 -12.87
CA ALA A 147 -8.76 -9.40 -14.24
C ALA A 147 -7.55 -8.73 -14.90
N CYS A 148 -6.98 -9.39 -15.93
CA CYS A 148 -5.89 -8.84 -16.74
C CYS A 148 -6.34 -7.55 -17.45
N ALA A 149 -5.40 -6.60 -17.64
CA ALA A 149 -5.66 -5.33 -18.35
C ALA A 149 -6.83 -4.49 -17.79
N SER A 150 -7.33 -4.83 -16.59
CA SER A 150 -8.44 -4.10 -15.96
C SER A 150 -8.08 -2.66 -15.59
N GLY A 151 -6.79 -2.33 -15.51
CA GLY A 151 -6.28 -0.97 -15.34
C GLY A 151 -6.70 -0.01 -16.47
N ALA A 152 -7.10 -0.50 -17.64
CA ALA A 152 -7.63 0.33 -18.74
C ALA A 152 -8.90 1.11 -18.33
N ILE A 153 -9.70 0.61 -17.38
CA ILE A 153 -10.88 1.30 -16.87
C ILE A 153 -10.52 2.58 -16.10
N THR A 154 -9.33 2.64 -15.48
CA THR A 154 -8.88 3.79 -14.68
C THR A 154 -8.34 4.94 -15.52
N ARG A 155 -8.05 4.73 -16.81
CA ARG A 155 -7.51 5.77 -17.72
C ARG A 155 -8.50 6.81 -18.23
N LEU A 156 -9.78 6.66 -18.03
CA LEU A 156 -10.78 7.62 -18.53
C LEU A 156 -10.79 8.92 -17.71
N LYS A 157 -9.75 9.77 -17.97
CA LYS A 157 -9.54 11.18 -17.60
C LYS A 157 -9.25 11.54 -16.13
N GLY A 158 -7.95 11.86 -15.88
CA GLY A 158 -7.56 13.03 -15.08
C GLY A 158 -7.93 12.99 -13.59
N GLY A 159 -7.57 11.94 -12.85
CA GLY A 159 -7.61 11.97 -11.39
C GLY A 159 -6.23 12.34 -10.81
N GLN A 160 -6.14 13.41 -10.00
CA GLN A 160 -4.98 13.67 -9.16
C GLN A 160 -4.98 12.70 -7.98
N ARG A 161 -3.81 12.12 -7.65
CA ARG A 161 -3.62 11.34 -6.42
C ARG A 161 -3.86 12.25 -5.22
N GLN A 162 -4.97 12.04 -4.51
CA GLN A 162 -5.17 12.63 -3.19
C GLN A 162 -4.72 11.63 -2.12
N LYS A 163 -4.01 12.15 -1.11
CA LYS A 163 -3.64 11.38 0.08
C LYS A 163 -4.91 11.00 0.83
N ALA A 164 -5.04 9.73 1.22
CA ALA A 164 -6.10 9.28 2.10
C ALA A 164 -5.98 10.00 3.45
N PHE A 165 -7.03 10.70 3.87
CA PHE A 165 -7.15 11.25 5.21
C PHE A 165 -7.78 10.20 6.11
N MET A 166 -7.07 9.81 7.16
CA MET A 166 -7.57 8.92 8.21
C MET A 166 -8.43 9.75 9.18
N VAL A 167 -9.74 9.76 8.96
CA VAL A 167 -10.72 10.26 9.93
C VAL A 167 -11.94 9.34 9.91
N ASP A 168 -12.28 8.81 11.06
CA ASP A 168 -13.34 7.82 11.27
C ASP A 168 -14.73 8.48 11.33
N THR A 169 -15.23 8.96 10.19
CA THR A 169 -16.64 9.35 10.05
C THR A 169 -17.11 9.10 8.62
N SER A 170 -17.75 7.94 8.42
CA SER A 170 -18.19 7.46 7.12
C SER A 170 -19.52 8.04 6.64
N SER A 171 -20.12 9.00 7.35
CA SER A 171 -21.53 9.35 7.17
C SER A 171 -21.88 10.15 5.91
N ASP A 172 -20.92 10.84 5.28
CA ASP A 172 -21.21 11.77 4.18
C ASP A 172 -20.47 11.48 2.87
N MET A 173 -19.82 10.33 2.73
CA MET A 173 -19.06 10.00 1.52
C MET A 173 -20.00 9.65 0.36
N ARG A 174 -19.81 10.32 -0.78
CA ARG A 174 -20.52 10.05 -2.05
C ARG A 174 -19.53 9.94 -3.19
N GLY A 175 -19.82 9.11 -4.17
CA GLY A 175 -18.99 9.00 -5.35
C GLY A 175 -18.67 7.57 -5.76
N TYR A 176 -17.54 7.40 -6.43
CA TYR A 176 -17.16 6.07 -6.91
C TYR A 176 -15.70 5.71 -6.62
N ALA A 177 -15.44 4.41 -6.52
CA ALA A 177 -14.12 3.82 -6.50
C ALA A 177 -14.04 2.67 -7.49
N PHE A 178 -13.00 2.66 -8.32
CA PHE A 178 -12.61 1.52 -9.14
C PHE A 178 -11.28 0.98 -8.61
N LEU A 179 -11.26 -0.28 -8.22
CA LEU A 179 -10.07 -1.00 -7.81
C LEU A 179 -9.80 -2.09 -8.84
N THR A 180 -8.56 -2.21 -9.28
CA THR A 180 -8.15 -3.22 -10.27
C THR A 180 -7.00 -4.03 -9.74
N SER A 181 -6.97 -5.33 -10.06
CA SER A 181 -5.94 -6.24 -9.57
C SER A 181 -4.58 -6.05 -10.25
N SER A 182 -4.56 -5.44 -11.44
CA SER A 182 -3.35 -5.20 -12.21
C SER A 182 -3.41 -3.86 -12.92
N SER A 183 -2.25 -3.32 -13.25
CA SER A 183 -2.12 -2.18 -14.16
C SER A 183 -2.46 -2.61 -15.60
N GLU A 184 -2.56 -1.64 -16.51
CA GLU A 184 -3.08 -1.84 -17.86
C GLU A 184 -2.31 -2.87 -18.69
N ASN A 185 -1.00 -2.98 -18.49
CA ASN A 185 -0.12 -3.85 -19.27
C ASN A 185 0.34 -5.09 -18.48
N GLU A 186 -0.30 -5.40 -17.36
CA GLU A 186 0.09 -6.50 -16.48
C GLU A 186 -0.99 -7.58 -16.41
N ALA A 187 -0.55 -8.81 -16.22
CA ALA A 187 -1.44 -9.94 -16.01
C ALA A 187 -1.83 -10.06 -14.53
N ALA A 188 -3.11 -10.21 -14.25
CA ALA A 188 -3.58 -10.73 -12.97
C ALA A 188 -3.17 -12.20 -12.84
N GLN A 189 -2.75 -12.62 -11.64
CA GLN A 189 -2.18 -13.94 -11.41
C GLN A 189 -2.98 -14.72 -10.37
N GLU A 190 -3.19 -16.01 -10.64
CA GLU A 190 -3.76 -16.96 -9.68
C GLU A 190 -2.72 -18.02 -9.29
N SER A 191 -2.94 -18.73 -8.17
CA SER A 191 -2.01 -19.74 -7.66
C SER A 191 -2.73 -20.91 -7.03
N ASP A 192 -2.34 -22.13 -7.40
CA ASP A 192 -2.85 -23.37 -6.80
C ASP A 192 -2.51 -23.47 -5.30
N ARG A 193 -1.46 -22.80 -4.85
CA ARG A 193 -1.06 -22.79 -3.43
C ARG A 193 -2.05 -22.08 -2.53
N ILE A 194 -2.61 -20.96 -3.01
CA ILE A 194 -3.62 -20.17 -2.28
C ILE A 194 -5.03 -20.51 -2.74
N ARG A 195 -5.18 -21.26 -3.86
CA ARG A 195 -6.44 -21.60 -4.52
C ARG A 195 -7.29 -20.36 -4.80
N GLY A 196 -6.66 -19.33 -5.39
CA GLY A 196 -7.27 -18.05 -5.69
C GLY A 196 -6.29 -17.13 -6.43
N SER A 197 -6.76 -15.96 -6.81
CA SER A 197 -5.90 -14.88 -7.29
C SER A 197 -5.15 -14.24 -6.13
N PHE A 198 -3.95 -13.72 -6.39
CA PHE A 198 -3.18 -13.03 -5.35
C PHE A 198 -3.91 -11.79 -4.85
N PHE A 199 -4.47 -10.99 -5.75
CA PHE A 199 -5.14 -9.76 -5.35
C PHE A 199 -6.37 -10.02 -4.48
N THR A 200 -7.29 -10.89 -4.94
CA THR A 200 -8.50 -11.21 -4.17
C THR A 200 -8.17 -11.88 -2.85
N HIS A 201 -7.19 -12.79 -2.82
CA HIS A 201 -6.78 -13.42 -1.58
C HIS A 201 -6.35 -12.39 -0.51
N TYR A 202 -5.53 -11.41 -0.90
CA TYR A 202 -5.11 -10.37 0.04
C TYR A 202 -6.19 -9.34 0.33
N LEU A 203 -7.04 -9.02 -0.63
CA LEU A 203 -8.19 -8.15 -0.39
C LEU A 203 -9.15 -8.77 0.64
N VAL A 204 -9.49 -10.05 0.46
CA VAL A 204 -10.35 -10.80 1.41
C VAL A 204 -9.67 -10.96 2.77
N SER A 205 -8.37 -11.26 2.81
CA SER A 205 -7.61 -11.31 4.09
C SER A 205 -7.64 -9.96 4.81
N GLY A 206 -7.47 -8.87 4.06
CA GLY A 206 -7.57 -7.51 4.59
C GLY A 206 -8.94 -7.21 5.17
N LEU A 207 -10.01 -7.48 4.40
CA LEU A 207 -11.39 -7.28 4.80
C LEU A 207 -11.80 -8.13 6.02
N ARG A 208 -11.12 -9.24 6.28
CA ARG A 208 -11.31 -10.04 7.51
C ARG A 208 -10.69 -9.42 8.76
N GLY A 209 -10.03 -8.26 8.66
CA GLY A 209 -9.40 -7.56 9.76
C GLY A 209 -7.87 -7.47 9.65
N ALA A 210 -7.23 -8.22 8.74
CA ALA A 210 -5.77 -8.14 8.57
C ALA A 210 -5.28 -6.76 8.08
N ALA A 211 -6.17 -5.94 7.55
CA ALA A 211 -5.89 -4.57 7.11
C ALA A 211 -6.23 -3.50 8.14
N ASP A 212 -6.84 -3.85 9.27
CA ASP A 212 -7.14 -2.91 10.35
C ASP A 212 -5.83 -2.38 10.97
N VAL A 213 -5.41 -1.22 10.49
CA VAL A 213 -4.17 -0.55 10.94
C VAL A 213 -4.45 0.33 12.15
N THR A 214 -5.68 0.83 12.25
CA THR A 214 -6.10 1.72 13.34
C THR A 214 -6.42 0.96 14.62
N GLY A 215 -6.74 -0.32 14.53
CA GLY A 215 -7.13 -1.18 15.67
C GLY A 215 -8.52 -0.88 16.20
N ASP A 216 -9.39 -0.24 15.38
CA ASP A 216 -10.75 0.13 15.77
C ASP A 216 -11.80 -0.97 15.49
N GLY A 217 -11.37 -2.09 14.93
CA GLY A 217 -12.20 -3.22 14.54
C GLY A 217 -12.91 -3.05 13.21
N LYS A 218 -12.65 -1.97 12.49
CA LYS A 218 -13.19 -1.72 11.15
C LYS A 218 -12.10 -1.80 10.11
N VAL A 219 -12.48 -2.12 8.89
CA VAL A 219 -11.58 -2.07 7.74
C VAL A 219 -12.19 -1.14 6.70
N THR A 220 -11.50 -0.07 6.42
CA THR A 220 -11.88 0.90 5.41
C THR A 220 -11.46 0.46 4.01
N LEU A 221 -12.00 1.09 2.97
CA LEU A 221 -11.65 0.84 1.58
C LEU A 221 -10.17 1.09 1.32
N SER A 222 -9.62 2.19 1.86
CA SER A 222 -8.20 2.54 1.72
C SER A 222 -7.28 1.55 2.43
N GLU A 223 -7.64 1.08 3.63
CA GLU A 223 -6.87 0.07 4.36
C GLU A 223 -6.87 -1.27 3.62
N ALA A 224 -8.05 -1.74 3.19
CA ALA A 224 -8.19 -2.99 2.44
C ALA A 224 -7.38 -2.96 1.14
N TYR A 225 -7.47 -1.85 0.38
CA TYR A 225 -6.71 -1.68 -0.85
C TYR A 225 -5.20 -1.62 -0.59
N ALA A 226 -4.75 -0.81 0.38
CA ALA A 226 -3.33 -0.68 0.70
C ALA A 226 -2.72 -2.02 1.17
N PHE A 227 -3.48 -2.82 1.91
CA PHE A 227 -3.07 -4.17 2.32
C PHE A 227 -2.98 -5.11 1.11
N ALA A 228 -4.01 -5.14 0.26
CA ALA A 228 -4.04 -5.96 -0.94
C ALA A 228 -2.89 -5.59 -1.91
N PHE A 229 -2.68 -4.29 -2.16
CA PHE A 229 -1.60 -3.78 -3.01
C PHE A 229 -0.22 -4.27 -2.55
N ARG A 230 0.13 -4.00 -1.30
CA ARG A 230 1.47 -4.34 -0.76
C ARG A 230 1.75 -5.84 -0.80
N ASN A 231 0.75 -6.65 -0.44
CA ASN A 231 0.93 -8.09 -0.36
C ASN A 231 0.90 -8.76 -1.74
N THR A 232 0.06 -8.29 -2.67
CA THR A 232 0.05 -8.74 -4.07
C THR A 232 1.40 -8.48 -4.71
N LEU A 233 1.89 -7.25 -4.66
CA LEU A 233 3.20 -6.88 -5.22
C LEU A 233 4.33 -7.73 -4.63
N LYS A 234 4.42 -7.82 -3.28
CA LYS A 234 5.43 -8.61 -2.57
C LYS A 234 5.45 -10.09 -2.99
N ARG A 235 4.29 -10.63 -3.34
CA ARG A 235 4.16 -12.05 -3.71
C ARG A 235 4.43 -12.32 -5.16
N THR A 236 4.01 -11.42 -6.03
CA THR A 236 4.10 -11.63 -7.48
C THR A 236 5.45 -11.22 -8.06
N GLU A 237 6.23 -10.36 -7.40
CA GLU A 237 7.55 -9.92 -7.90
C GLU A 237 8.51 -11.08 -8.21
N LYS A 238 8.30 -12.28 -7.63
CA LYS A 238 9.14 -13.47 -7.80
C LYS A 238 8.46 -14.58 -8.62
N THR A 239 7.27 -14.32 -9.14
CA THR A 239 6.57 -15.27 -10.01
C THR A 239 7.05 -15.14 -11.45
N GLN A 240 6.75 -16.15 -12.28
CA GLN A 240 7.06 -16.08 -13.71
C GLN A 240 6.27 -15.02 -14.46
N GLY A 241 5.08 -14.64 -13.93
CA GLY A 241 4.25 -13.56 -14.49
C GLY A 241 4.76 -12.16 -14.17
N GLY A 242 5.81 -12.03 -13.33
CA GLY A 242 6.35 -10.74 -12.90
C GLY A 242 5.51 -10.04 -11.84
N ALA A 243 5.93 -8.84 -11.48
CA ALA A 243 5.24 -8.02 -10.47
C ALA A 243 3.85 -7.60 -10.95
N GLN A 244 2.85 -7.77 -10.10
CA GLN A 244 1.47 -7.34 -10.35
C GLN A 244 1.17 -6.12 -9.49
N HIS A 245 0.86 -4.99 -10.13
CA HIS A 245 0.57 -3.72 -9.48
C HIS A 245 -0.92 -3.41 -9.54
N PRO A 246 -1.67 -3.66 -8.47
CA PRO A 246 -3.05 -3.20 -8.39
C PRO A 246 -3.14 -1.69 -8.61
N ALA A 247 -4.22 -1.22 -9.25
CA ALA A 247 -4.44 0.19 -9.51
C ALA A 247 -5.82 0.63 -9.00
N TYR A 248 -6.03 1.94 -8.86
CA TYR A 248 -7.31 2.48 -8.44
C TYR A 248 -7.61 3.84 -9.08
N ASP A 249 -8.90 4.14 -9.20
CA ASP A 249 -9.45 5.46 -9.51
C ASP A 249 -10.57 5.75 -8.50
N ILE A 250 -10.34 6.66 -7.57
CA ILE A 250 -11.29 7.01 -6.52
C ILE A 250 -11.68 8.47 -6.67
N LYS A 251 -12.98 8.72 -6.82
CA LYS A 251 -13.58 10.05 -6.83
C LYS A 251 -14.72 10.08 -5.84
N MET A 252 -14.38 10.32 -4.61
CA MET A 252 -15.33 10.45 -3.51
C MET A 252 -15.27 11.86 -2.94
N THR A 253 -16.43 12.37 -2.49
CA THR A 253 -16.60 13.63 -1.79
C THR A 253 -17.19 13.36 -0.42
N GLY A 254 -16.86 14.19 0.57
CA GLY A 254 -17.24 13.99 1.96
C GLY A 254 -16.03 13.87 2.88
N THR A 255 -16.27 13.53 4.13
CA THR A 255 -15.24 13.37 5.15
C THR A 255 -15.10 11.89 5.53
N GLY A 256 -13.88 11.43 5.79
CA GLY A 256 -13.59 10.06 6.21
C GLY A 256 -13.29 9.09 5.07
N ASP A 257 -13.50 7.80 5.30
CA ASP A 257 -13.32 6.72 4.35
C ASP A 257 -14.52 5.76 4.42
N VAL A 258 -14.72 4.94 3.40
CA VAL A 258 -15.83 3.97 3.38
C VAL A 258 -15.42 2.75 4.20
N VAL A 259 -16.16 2.48 5.28
CA VAL A 259 -15.98 1.24 6.06
C VAL A 259 -16.51 0.07 5.24
N MET A 260 -15.63 -0.83 4.84
CA MET A 260 -15.97 -2.02 4.06
C MET A 260 -16.48 -3.15 4.94
N THR A 261 -15.84 -3.37 6.09
CA THR A 261 -16.19 -4.43 7.04
C THR A 261 -16.00 -3.96 8.48
N ASP A 262 -16.80 -4.50 9.39
CA ASP A 262 -16.64 -4.35 10.83
C ASP A 262 -16.45 -5.76 11.44
N VAL A 263 -15.26 -6.01 11.98
CA VAL A 263 -14.88 -7.32 12.53
C VAL A 263 -15.75 -7.69 13.75
N ARG A 264 -16.33 -6.68 14.41
CA ARG A 264 -17.19 -6.89 15.58
C ARG A 264 -18.55 -7.52 15.21
N GLU A 265 -18.98 -7.38 13.96
CA GLU A 265 -20.21 -7.98 13.42
C GLU A 265 -20.06 -9.48 13.08
N THR A 266 -18.85 -10.02 13.18
CA THR A 266 -18.60 -11.43 12.86
C THR A 266 -19.21 -12.39 13.88
N SER A 267 -19.54 -13.58 13.41
CA SER A 267 -20.09 -14.65 14.27
C SER A 267 -19.04 -15.35 15.14
N ALA A 268 -17.76 -15.22 14.82
CA ALA A 268 -16.63 -15.69 15.62
C ALA A 268 -15.36 -14.92 15.21
N SER A 269 -14.37 -14.84 16.06
CA SER A 269 -13.10 -14.19 15.72
C SER A 269 -11.89 -14.83 16.36
N LEU A 270 -10.74 -14.66 15.68
CA LEU A 270 -9.43 -15.04 16.15
C LEU A 270 -8.61 -13.77 16.43
N ILE A 271 -8.25 -13.57 17.68
CA ILE A 271 -7.44 -12.44 18.12
C ILE A 271 -5.99 -12.91 18.24
N LEU A 272 -5.10 -12.36 17.43
CA LEU A 272 -3.67 -12.56 17.57
C LEU A 272 -3.12 -11.61 18.63
N SER A 273 -2.52 -12.14 19.69
CA SER A 273 -2.01 -11.32 20.80
C SER A 273 -0.88 -10.37 20.37
N ASP A 274 -0.66 -9.34 21.13
CA ASP A 274 0.37 -8.31 20.91
C ASP A 274 1.81 -8.86 20.93
N GLU A 275 2.06 -9.95 21.65
CA GLU A 275 3.37 -10.62 21.69
C GLU A 275 3.77 -11.32 20.39
N LEU A 276 2.79 -11.67 19.56
CA LEU A 276 3.03 -12.42 18.32
C LEU A 276 3.64 -11.54 17.23
N ASN A 277 4.75 -12.01 16.63
CA ASN A 277 5.49 -11.27 15.59
C ASN A 277 6.00 -12.19 14.49
N GLY A 278 5.37 -12.16 13.33
CA GLY A 278 5.74 -12.96 12.16
C GLY A 278 4.61 -13.09 11.17
N ARG A 279 4.69 -14.13 10.35
CA ARG A 279 3.74 -14.38 9.28
C ARG A 279 2.77 -15.49 9.67
N PHE A 280 1.49 -15.20 9.48
CA PHE A 280 0.40 -16.11 9.80
C PHE A 280 -0.30 -16.60 8.55
N PHE A 281 -0.67 -17.88 8.58
CA PHE A 281 -1.48 -18.56 7.58
C PHE A 281 -2.62 -19.24 8.31
N VAL A 282 -3.84 -18.80 8.08
CA VAL A 282 -5.04 -19.37 8.69
C VAL A 282 -5.74 -20.23 7.64
N ARG A 283 -5.88 -21.53 7.91
CA ARG A 283 -6.56 -22.49 7.04
C ARG A 283 -7.81 -22.99 7.72
N ASN A 284 -8.86 -23.20 6.93
CA ASN A 284 -10.09 -23.82 7.43
C ASN A 284 -9.98 -25.37 7.43
N SER A 285 -11.05 -26.05 7.86
CA SER A 285 -11.12 -27.50 7.90
C SER A 285 -10.96 -28.21 6.54
N GLN A 286 -11.16 -27.47 5.43
CA GLN A 286 -10.93 -27.93 4.06
C GLN A 286 -9.52 -27.60 3.54
N GLU A 287 -8.61 -27.21 4.44
CA GLU A 287 -7.25 -26.75 4.11
C GLU A 287 -7.17 -25.53 3.17
N GLN A 288 -8.26 -24.80 3.01
CA GLN A 288 -8.27 -23.56 2.23
C GLN A 288 -7.63 -22.44 3.06
N LEU A 289 -6.74 -21.67 2.45
CA LEU A 289 -6.11 -20.52 3.07
C LEU A 289 -7.11 -19.36 3.09
N VAL A 290 -7.68 -19.09 4.27
CA VAL A 290 -8.74 -18.06 4.44
C VAL A 290 -8.21 -16.70 4.82
N ALA A 291 -7.01 -16.65 5.42
CA ALA A 291 -6.31 -15.40 5.70
C ALA A 291 -4.79 -15.62 5.72
N GLU A 292 -4.07 -14.61 5.23
CA GLU A 292 -2.61 -14.56 5.27
C GLU A 292 -2.18 -13.12 5.57
N LEU A 293 -1.30 -12.96 6.59
CA LEU A 293 -0.85 -11.64 7.00
C LEU A 293 0.53 -11.68 7.66
N ASP A 294 1.22 -10.54 7.61
CA ASP A 294 2.41 -10.28 8.41
C ASP A 294 1.98 -9.40 9.60
N LYS A 295 2.22 -9.84 10.83
CA LYS A 295 1.91 -9.12 12.07
C LYS A 295 3.19 -8.71 12.79
N SER A 296 3.23 -7.48 13.27
CA SER A 296 4.27 -6.98 14.18
C SER A 296 3.82 -7.12 15.63
N ALA A 297 4.79 -7.26 16.56
CA ALA A 297 4.50 -7.20 17.98
C ALA A 297 4.06 -5.79 18.42
N GLY A 298 3.38 -5.70 19.55
CA GLY A 298 2.98 -4.45 20.19
C GLY A 298 1.53 -4.03 19.95
N GLN A 299 0.79 -4.73 19.09
CA GLN A 299 -0.65 -4.51 18.87
C GLN A 299 -1.35 -5.85 18.71
N THR A 300 -2.55 -5.97 19.23
CA THR A 300 -3.45 -7.09 18.92
C THR A 300 -4.02 -6.91 17.52
N LEU A 301 -4.37 -8.02 16.88
CA LEU A 301 -5.06 -7.99 15.59
C LEU A 301 -6.18 -9.02 15.61
N GLU A 302 -7.38 -8.59 15.26
CA GLU A 302 -8.56 -9.45 15.25
C GLU A 302 -8.95 -9.83 13.81
N LEU A 303 -9.18 -11.12 13.59
CA LEU A 303 -9.66 -11.66 12.32
C LEU A 303 -11.08 -12.17 12.48
N GLY A 304 -12.01 -11.61 11.71
CA GLY A 304 -13.38 -12.11 11.61
C GLY A 304 -13.45 -13.42 10.82
N LEU A 305 -13.92 -14.46 11.49
CA LEU A 305 -13.99 -15.81 10.97
C LEU A 305 -15.36 -16.42 11.21
N GLU A 306 -15.64 -17.53 10.54
CA GLU A 306 -16.83 -18.35 10.78
C GLU A 306 -16.58 -19.34 11.93
N PRO A 307 -17.62 -19.83 12.63
CA PRO A 307 -17.49 -20.91 13.61
C PRO A 307 -17.05 -22.20 12.93
N GLU A 308 -15.78 -22.54 13.05
CA GLU A 308 -15.15 -23.68 12.40
C GLU A 308 -13.82 -24.03 13.10
N VAL A 309 -13.19 -25.12 12.69
CA VAL A 309 -11.84 -25.48 13.13
C VAL A 309 -10.81 -24.92 12.16
N TYR A 310 -9.85 -24.19 12.69
CA TYR A 310 -8.78 -23.57 11.92
C TYR A 310 -7.43 -24.16 12.28
N ASP A 311 -6.61 -24.35 11.25
CA ASP A 311 -5.19 -24.61 11.36
C ASP A 311 -4.42 -23.30 11.16
N VAL A 312 -3.77 -22.84 12.23
CA VAL A 312 -3.00 -21.60 12.22
C VAL A 312 -1.52 -21.93 12.19
N HIS A 313 -0.88 -21.65 11.07
CA HIS A 313 0.57 -21.73 10.94
C HIS A 313 1.19 -20.37 11.16
N PHE A 314 2.22 -20.33 11.99
CA PHE A 314 2.95 -19.14 12.36
C PHE A 314 4.43 -19.30 11.99
N GLU A 315 4.89 -18.54 11.02
CA GLU A 315 6.27 -18.51 10.57
C GLU A 315 7.03 -17.39 11.28
N GLN A 316 7.87 -17.77 12.24
CA GLN A 316 8.72 -16.88 12.99
C GLN A 316 10.20 -17.17 12.66
N ARG A 317 10.87 -16.23 11.98
CA ARG A 317 12.29 -16.30 11.58
C ARG A 317 12.75 -17.66 11.04
N THR A 318 13.05 -18.62 11.92
CA THR A 318 13.59 -19.96 11.60
C THR A 318 12.66 -21.10 11.96
N GLN A 319 11.57 -20.82 12.66
CA GLN A 319 10.63 -21.81 13.17
C GLN A 319 9.29 -21.69 12.49
N LEU A 320 8.70 -22.83 12.16
CA LEU A 320 7.31 -22.94 11.78
C LEU A 320 6.55 -23.51 12.98
N LEU A 321 5.66 -22.72 13.51
CA LEU A 321 4.81 -23.07 14.63
C LEU A 321 3.41 -23.36 14.13
N HIS A 322 2.67 -24.18 14.82
CA HIS A 322 1.33 -24.61 14.44
C HIS A 322 0.40 -24.63 15.66
N SER A 323 -0.82 -24.18 15.46
CA SER A 323 -1.90 -24.24 16.44
C SER A 323 -3.21 -24.62 15.76
N LYS A 324 -4.00 -25.47 16.39
CA LYS A 324 -5.34 -25.84 15.95
C LYS A 324 -6.37 -25.16 16.85
N VAL A 325 -7.22 -24.33 16.28
CA VAL A 325 -8.20 -23.50 17.01
C VAL A 325 -9.60 -23.86 16.54
N ALA A 326 -10.47 -24.25 17.47
CA ALA A 326 -11.89 -24.49 17.18
C ALA A 326 -12.68 -23.27 17.66
N LEU A 327 -13.23 -22.49 16.74
CA LEU A 327 -14.05 -21.32 17.03
C LEU A 327 -15.51 -21.71 17.10
N LYS A 328 -16.19 -21.33 18.20
CA LYS A 328 -17.63 -21.48 18.36
C LYS A 328 -18.33 -20.17 18.01
N ARG A 329 -19.63 -20.25 17.72
CA ARG A 329 -20.43 -19.06 17.49
C ARG A 329 -20.44 -18.15 18.72
N GLY A 330 -20.17 -16.87 18.51
CA GLY A 330 -20.03 -15.86 19.55
C GLY A 330 -18.67 -15.84 20.24
N GLU A 331 -17.76 -16.74 19.87
CA GLU A 331 -16.44 -16.83 20.50
C GLU A 331 -15.43 -15.87 19.88
N ARG A 332 -14.69 -15.18 20.75
CA ARG A 332 -13.53 -14.35 20.44
C ARG A 332 -12.31 -14.99 21.08
N PHE A 333 -11.56 -15.78 20.31
CA PHE A 333 -10.44 -16.59 20.83
C PHE A 333 -9.13 -15.80 20.77
N LEU A 334 -8.49 -15.58 21.93
CA LEU A 334 -7.17 -14.97 22.03
C LEU A 334 -6.08 -16.04 21.80
N LEU A 335 -5.38 -15.93 20.69
CA LEU A 335 -4.25 -16.80 20.33
C LEU A 335 -2.94 -16.17 20.80
N GLU A 336 -2.24 -16.89 21.67
CA GLU A 336 -0.98 -16.48 22.30
C GLU A 336 0.14 -17.48 21.97
N ASN A 337 1.40 -17.13 22.26
CA ASN A 337 2.56 -18.00 22.01
C ASN A 337 2.40 -19.41 22.65
N ARG A 338 1.78 -19.50 23.82
CA ARG A 338 1.56 -20.78 24.54
C ARG A 338 0.68 -21.77 23.79
N HIS A 339 -0.14 -21.32 22.84
CA HIS A 339 -1.04 -22.16 22.05
C HIS A 339 -0.34 -22.83 20.86
N PHE A 340 0.87 -22.40 20.53
CA PHE A 340 1.63 -22.92 19.43
C PHE A 340 2.55 -24.08 19.83
N ARG A 341 2.68 -25.04 18.95
CA ARG A 341 3.65 -26.13 19.05
C ARG A 341 4.64 -26.05 17.90
N SER A 342 5.90 -26.38 18.15
CA SER A 342 6.91 -26.45 17.11
C SER A 342 6.57 -27.58 16.15
N GLN A 343 6.45 -27.26 14.87
CA GLN A 343 6.33 -28.27 13.82
C GLN A 343 7.73 -28.59 13.30
N VAL A 344 8.19 -29.83 13.52
CA VAL A 344 9.42 -30.30 12.91
C VAL A 344 9.21 -30.31 11.39
N ARG A 345 9.94 -29.49 10.65
CA ARG A 345 9.93 -29.56 9.18
C ARG A 345 10.38 -30.96 8.78
N GLU A 346 9.50 -31.76 8.23
CA GLU A 346 9.93 -32.96 7.48
C GLU A 346 10.91 -32.51 6.40
N LYS A 347 12.11 -33.11 6.42
CA LYS A 347 13.09 -32.91 5.36
C LYS A 347 12.53 -33.50 4.08
N THR A 348 11.84 -32.70 3.29
CA THR A 348 11.49 -33.07 1.92
C THR A 348 12.79 -33.18 1.12
N THR A 349 13.21 -34.40 0.83
CA THR A 349 14.27 -34.71 -0.12
C THR A 349 13.73 -34.40 -1.52
N SER A 350 14.25 -33.32 -2.15
CA SER A 350 13.89 -33.02 -3.53
C SER A 350 14.42 -34.11 -4.45
N ARG A 351 13.54 -34.74 -5.23
CA ARG A 351 13.89 -35.70 -6.28
C ARG A 351 14.33 -34.97 -7.56
N GLY A 352 15.45 -34.27 -7.51
CA GLY A 352 16.05 -33.59 -8.66
C GLY A 352 17.51 -33.29 -8.37
N PRO A 353 18.37 -33.05 -9.38
CA PRO A 353 19.76 -32.66 -9.13
C PRO A 353 19.73 -31.42 -8.25
N ALA A 354 20.34 -31.55 -7.07
CA ALA A 354 20.44 -30.46 -6.11
C ALA A 354 21.10 -29.26 -6.79
N LEU A 355 20.30 -28.24 -7.10
CA LEU A 355 20.86 -26.91 -7.26
C LEU A 355 21.62 -26.63 -5.96
N ARG A 356 22.96 -26.62 -6.04
CA ARG A 356 23.84 -26.28 -4.93
C ARG A 356 23.34 -24.98 -4.34
N LYS A 357 22.62 -25.05 -3.22
CA LYS A 357 22.44 -23.87 -2.36
C LYS A 357 23.85 -23.39 -2.02
N PRO A 358 24.19 -22.14 -2.23
CA PRO A 358 25.40 -21.60 -1.65
C PRO A 358 25.35 -21.89 -0.16
N ALA A 359 26.46 -22.38 0.39
CA ALA A 359 26.59 -22.71 1.79
C ALA A 359 25.92 -21.63 2.65
N THR A 360 25.11 -22.04 3.59
CA THR A 360 24.53 -21.19 4.63
C THR A 360 25.64 -20.61 5.50
N GLY A 361 26.34 -19.61 4.96
CA GLY A 361 27.07 -18.68 5.77
C GLY A 361 26.01 -17.91 6.58
N THR A 362 26.22 -17.85 7.87
CA THR A 362 25.54 -16.97 8.81
C THR A 362 25.22 -15.65 8.10
N SER A 363 23.97 -15.44 7.71
CA SER A 363 23.54 -14.18 7.11
C SER A 363 23.67 -13.13 8.19
N ALA A 364 24.77 -12.39 8.12
CA ALA A 364 24.89 -11.15 8.83
C ALA A 364 23.67 -10.30 8.46
N ARG A 365 22.92 -9.93 9.47
CA ARG A 365 21.68 -9.17 9.38
C ARG A 365 21.99 -7.78 8.78
N TYR A 366 21.58 -7.56 7.54
CA TYR A 366 21.41 -6.21 7.04
C TYR A 366 19.96 -6.03 6.59
N PRO A 367 19.11 -5.48 7.48
CA PRO A 367 17.66 -5.50 7.31
C PRO A 367 17.11 -4.27 6.59
N HIS A 368 17.91 -3.44 5.91
CA HIS A 368 17.41 -2.14 5.50
C HIS A 368 17.33 -2.04 3.98
N ARG A 369 16.14 -2.34 3.43
CA ARG A 369 15.76 -1.88 2.09
C ARG A 369 15.69 -0.36 2.15
N LEU A 370 16.39 0.30 1.22
CA LEU A 370 16.38 1.75 1.08
C LEU A 370 15.28 2.21 0.08
N SER A 371 14.82 1.33 -0.80
CA SER A 371 13.79 1.67 -1.78
C SER A 371 12.51 2.19 -1.13
N GLY A 372 12.00 3.29 -1.64
CA GLY A 372 10.84 4.00 -1.11
C GLY A 372 11.11 4.88 0.10
N ARG A 373 12.36 5.08 0.50
CA ARG A 373 12.74 5.89 1.65
C ARG A 373 13.22 7.27 1.26
N TRP A 374 13.05 8.20 2.18
CA TRP A 374 13.60 9.53 2.13
C TRP A 374 14.82 9.62 3.05
N ARG A 375 15.79 10.47 2.66
CA ARG A 375 16.98 10.77 3.44
C ARG A 375 17.05 12.27 3.68
N LEU A 376 17.32 12.64 4.91
CA LEU A 376 17.76 13.98 5.29
C LEU A 376 19.15 13.84 5.91
N GLU A 377 20.15 14.38 5.26
CA GLU A 377 21.54 14.30 5.72
C GLU A 377 22.12 15.68 5.94
N ARG A 378 22.90 15.80 6.99
CA ARG A 378 23.79 16.92 7.23
C ARG A 378 25.22 16.46 7.10
N SER A 379 26.00 17.07 6.20
CA SER A 379 27.39 16.77 5.98
C SER A 379 28.28 17.98 6.25
N ARG A 380 29.52 17.69 6.59
CA ARG A 380 30.63 18.66 6.67
C ARG A 380 31.81 18.14 5.86
N GLY A 381 32.52 19.04 5.25
CA GLY A 381 33.67 18.70 4.44
C GLY A 381 34.48 19.91 4.10
N ALA A 382 35.27 19.77 3.08
CA ALA A 382 36.01 20.88 2.50
C ALA A 382 35.94 20.80 0.97
N TRP A 383 36.09 21.94 0.36
CA TRP A 383 36.30 22.11 -1.08
C TRP A 383 37.74 22.50 -1.31
N GLN A 384 38.32 22.10 -2.42
CA GLN A 384 39.74 22.32 -2.71
C GLN A 384 40.18 23.80 -2.56
N LEU A 385 39.28 24.73 -2.79
CA LEU A 385 39.46 26.18 -2.76
C LEU A 385 38.78 26.88 -1.59
N GLY A 386 38.31 26.15 -0.58
CA GLY A 386 37.64 26.73 0.58
C GLY A 386 37.39 25.73 1.69
N ASP A 387 37.45 26.20 2.92
CA ASP A 387 37.30 25.38 4.11
C ASP A 387 35.88 25.39 4.66
N ASP A 388 35.57 24.43 5.57
CA ASP A 388 34.31 24.27 6.32
C ASP A 388 33.06 24.24 5.44
N SER A 389 33.08 23.41 4.41
CA SER A 389 31.87 23.13 3.61
C SER A 389 30.79 22.46 4.45
N LYS A 390 29.58 23.02 4.42
CA LYS A 390 28.39 22.48 5.08
C LYS A 390 27.34 22.22 4.04
N ALA A 391 26.77 21.00 4.04
CA ALA A 391 25.69 20.65 3.13
C ALA A 391 24.50 20.02 3.85
N TRP A 392 23.31 20.29 3.29
CA TRP A 392 22.10 19.55 3.52
C TRP A 392 21.79 18.73 2.27
N ILE A 393 21.54 17.44 2.43
CA ILE A 393 21.18 16.55 1.33
C ILE A 393 19.81 15.97 1.64
N PHE A 394 18.89 16.15 0.71
CA PHE A 394 17.59 15.55 0.73
C PHE A 394 17.49 14.55 -0.41
N GLY A 395 17.36 13.25 -0.10
CA GLY A 395 17.41 12.18 -1.09
C GLY A 395 16.21 11.27 -1.03
N PHE A 396 15.89 10.65 -2.16
CA PHE A 396 14.86 9.63 -2.28
C PHE A 396 15.41 8.42 -3.05
N TRP A 397 15.16 7.21 -2.58
CA TRP A 397 15.50 5.96 -3.25
C TRP A 397 14.30 5.36 -3.96
N PRO A 398 14.09 5.60 -5.26
CA PRO A 398 13.06 4.88 -6.02
C PRO A 398 13.33 3.37 -6.09
N THR A 399 14.60 2.98 -6.07
CA THR A 399 15.05 1.57 -6.06
C THR A 399 16.18 1.35 -5.06
N GLU A 400 16.58 0.09 -4.82
CA GLU A 400 17.73 -0.25 -3.97
C GLU A 400 19.07 0.23 -4.54
N HIS A 401 19.13 0.51 -5.85
CA HIS A 401 20.37 0.82 -6.58
C HIS A 401 20.44 2.26 -7.07
N VAL A 402 19.38 3.03 -6.93
CA VAL A 402 19.31 4.40 -7.45
C VAL A 402 18.74 5.32 -6.40
N SER A 403 19.37 6.49 -6.18
CA SER A 403 18.74 7.60 -5.45
C SER A 403 18.84 8.91 -6.24
N ILE A 404 17.79 9.71 -6.08
CA ILE A 404 17.72 11.09 -6.59
C ILE A 404 17.92 12.00 -5.40
N ASN A 405 18.85 12.93 -5.48
CA ASN A 405 19.21 13.78 -4.37
C ASN A 405 19.14 15.26 -4.78
N TYR A 406 18.68 16.07 -3.87
CA TYR A 406 18.85 17.52 -3.89
C TYR A 406 19.77 17.89 -2.75
N SER A 407 20.81 18.65 -3.02
CA SER A 407 21.72 19.13 -2.00
C SER A 407 21.89 20.64 -2.10
N ARG A 408 22.00 21.27 -0.94
CA ARG A 408 22.37 22.66 -0.81
C ARG A 408 23.62 22.72 0.06
N SER A 409 24.70 23.24 -0.49
CA SER A 409 25.97 23.38 0.20
C SER A 409 26.51 24.79 0.10
N GLY A 410 27.51 25.09 0.90
CA GLY A 410 28.24 26.33 0.84
C GLY A 410 29.54 26.22 1.60
N PHE A 411 30.55 26.95 1.15
CA PHE A 411 31.84 27.06 1.81
C PHE A 411 32.29 28.53 1.83
N SER A 412 33.06 28.89 2.84
CA SER A 412 33.67 30.20 2.97
C SER A 412 35.03 30.21 2.28
N VAL A 413 35.40 31.31 1.62
CA VAL A 413 36.66 31.46 0.84
C VAL A 413 37.65 32.32 1.59
N ALA A 414 37.17 33.20 2.47
CA ALA A 414 38.02 34.09 3.27
C ALA A 414 37.84 33.78 4.77
N ASP A 415 38.68 34.34 5.61
CA ASP A 415 38.49 34.32 7.09
C ASP A 415 37.13 34.90 7.53
N ASP A 416 36.47 35.59 6.62
CA ASP A 416 35.09 36.07 6.78
C ASP A 416 34.09 35.01 6.33
N THR A 417 33.25 34.52 7.28
CA THR A 417 32.19 33.53 7.03
C THR A 417 31.09 34.02 6.09
N LYS A 418 31.10 35.30 5.67
CA LYS A 418 30.09 35.92 4.82
C LYS A 418 30.47 36.01 3.35
N THR A 419 31.72 35.65 3.01
CA THR A 419 32.19 35.62 1.63
C THR A 419 32.46 34.16 1.25
N GLY A 420 31.92 33.69 0.15
CA GLY A 420 32.05 32.29 -0.27
C GLY A 420 31.19 31.90 -1.45
N VAL A 421 31.09 30.62 -1.69
CA VAL A 421 30.24 30.04 -2.76
C VAL A 421 29.20 29.11 -2.14
N SER A 422 27.97 29.25 -2.55
CA SER A 422 26.91 28.30 -2.26
C SER A 422 26.49 27.54 -3.53
N SER A 423 26.04 26.30 -3.36
CA SER A 423 25.54 25.49 -4.48
C SER A 423 24.19 24.87 -4.17
N GLU A 424 23.38 24.74 -5.20
CA GLU A 424 22.16 23.93 -5.22
C GLU A 424 22.31 22.88 -6.33
N LEU A 425 22.35 21.63 -5.96
CA LEU A 425 22.67 20.52 -6.85
C LEU A 425 21.54 19.48 -6.86
N VAL A 426 21.14 19.06 -8.05
CA VAL A 426 20.32 17.86 -8.25
C VAL A 426 21.21 16.77 -8.82
N SER A 427 21.26 15.62 -8.15
CA SER A 427 22.14 14.52 -8.52
C SER A 427 21.45 13.18 -8.50
N LEU A 428 21.99 12.24 -9.28
CA LEU A 428 21.63 10.84 -9.32
C LEU A 428 22.79 10.01 -8.76
N ARG A 429 22.51 9.15 -7.77
CA ARG A 429 23.46 8.14 -7.28
C ARG A 429 23.07 6.77 -7.80
N ILE A 430 24.06 6.04 -8.29
CA ILE A 430 23.94 4.64 -8.72
C ILE A 430 24.80 3.79 -7.79
N TYR A 431 24.15 2.92 -7.03
CA TYR A 431 24.79 2.04 -6.06
C TYR A 431 25.19 0.71 -6.70
N MET A 432 26.34 0.19 -6.31
CA MET A 432 26.76 -1.15 -6.73
C MET A 432 25.82 -2.22 -6.14
N PRO A 433 25.50 -3.30 -6.89
CA PRO A 433 24.63 -4.35 -6.42
C PRO A 433 25.12 -4.99 -5.11
N LEU A 434 24.26 -5.11 -4.10
CA LEU A 434 24.57 -5.67 -2.78
C LEU A 434 25.10 -7.11 -2.81
N ASN A 435 24.83 -7.87 -3.89
CA ASN A 435 25.24 -9.26 -4.02
C ASN A 435 26.76 -9.44 -4.16
N MET A 436 27.48 -8.41 -4.52
CA MET A 436 28.95 -8.44 -4.64
C MET A 436 29.68 -8.23 -3.30
N TRP A 437 29.02 -7.63 -2.32
CA TRP A 437 29.65 -7.26 -1.05
C TRP A 437 28.85 -7.82 0.12
N ARG A 438 29.43 -8.70 0.91
CA ARG A 438 28.85 -9.16 2.20
C ARG A 438 28.93 -8.08 3.31
N SER A 439 29.14 -6.84 2.92
CA SER A 439 29.42 -5.69 3.78
C SER A 439 28.21 -4.75 3.86
N PRO A 440 28.00 -4.02 4.96
CA PRO A 440 27.02 -2.93 5.04
C PRO A 440 27.38 -1.75 4.15
N LEU A 441 28.59 -1.75 3.61
CA LEU A 441 29.13 -0.69 2.78
C LEU A 441 28.40 -0.65 1.44
N ARG A 442 27.90 0.51 1.06
CA ARG A 442 27.20 0.76 -0.21
C ARG A 442 27.98 1.78 -1.03
N PRO A 443 28.97 1.35 -1.81
CA PRO A 443 29.67 2.25 -2.72
C PRO A 443 28.74 2.69 -3.85
N TYR A 444 28.88 3.96 -4.26
CA TYR A 444 28.09 4.56 -5.32
C TYR A 444 28.91 5.48 -6.21
N ALA A 445 28.45 5.65 -7.44
CA ALA A 445 28.83 6.75 -8.32
C ALA A 445 27.70 7.79 -8.33
N GLU A 446 28.05 9.07 -8.43
CA GLU A 446 27.11 10.19 -8.42
C GLU A 446 27.41 11.14 -9.57
N GLY A 447 26.37 11.63 -10.24
CA GLY A 447 26.45 12.67 -11.25
C GLY A 447 25.28 13.63 -11.15
N GLY A 448 25.51 14.91 -11.41
CA GLY A 448 24.46 15.91 -11.25
C GLY A 448 24.75 17.22 -11.96
N VAL A 449 23.74 18.08 -11.90
CA VAL A 449 23.79 19.44 -12.40
C VAL A 449 23.38 20.39 -11.28
N GLY A 450 23.97 21.56 -11.24
CA GLY A 450 23.68 22.50 -10.18
C GLY A 450 23.90 23.96 -10.58
N ARG A 451 23.42 24.80 -9.69
CA ARG A 451 23.60 26.23 -9.71
C ARG A 451 24.58 26.62 -8.58
N TYR A 452 25.53 27.43 -8.89
CA TYR A 452 26.54 27.93 -7.96
C TYR A 452 26.38 29.44 -7.86
N THR A 453 26.28 29.94 -6.64
CA THR A 453 26.06 31.36 -6.35
C THR A 453 27.27 31.90 -5.58
N GLY A 454 27.93 32.85 -6.16
CA GLY A 454 28.99 33.63 -5.50
C GLY A 454 28.38 34.63 -4.52
N LYS A 455 28.96 34.73 -3.32
CA LYS A 455 28.54 35.66 -2.27
C LYS A 455 29.71 36.48 -1.77
N VAL A 456 29.47 37.77 -1.60
CA VAL A 456 30.37 38.70 -0.95
C VAL A 456 29.60 39.47 0.13
N LEU A 457 30.02 39.35 1.39
CA LEU A 457 29.37 39.96 2.56
C LEU A 457 27.87 39.58 2.68
N ASP A 458 27.53 38.31 2.44
CA ASP A 458 26.18 37.78 2.41
C ASP A 458 25.28 38.22 1.23
N GLU A 459 25.77 39.08 0.33
CA GLU A 459 25.03 39.45 -0.89
C GLU A 459 25.41 38.53 -2.06
N ASN A 460 24.41 38.07 -2.81
CA ASN A 460 24.65 37.30 -4.03
C ASN A 460 25.20 38.22 -5.11
N VAL A 461 26.38 37.91 -5.62
CA VAL A 461 27.06 38.77 -6.62
C VAL A 461 26.95 38.18 -8.04
N ASP A 462 26.88 36.85 -8.17
CA ASP A 462 26.73 36.21 -9.46
C ASP A 462 26.26 34.77 -9.31
N GLU A 463 25.66 34.20 -10.38
CA GLU A 463 25.18 32.82 -10.44
C GLU A 463 25.64 32.12 -11.73
N VAL A 464 26.20 30.92 -11.60
CA VAL A 464 26.65 30.11 -12.74
C VAL A 464 26.10 28.68 -12.63
N ASN A 465 25.92 28.01 -13.76
CA ASN A 465 25.60 26.60 -13.80
C ASN A 465 26.86 25.74 -13.81
N GLY A 466 26.77 24.53 -13.28
CA GLY A 466 27.87 23.61 -13.27
C GLY A 466 27.47 22.15 -13.26
N LEU A 467 28.46 21.31 -13.47
CA LEU A 467 28.35 19.85 -13.45
C LEU A 467 29.04 19.32 -12.21
N TYR A 468 28.48 18.27 -11.65
CA TYR A 468 29.07 17.52 -10.54
C TYR A 468 29.19 16.05 -10.92
N TRP A 469 30.31 15.43 -10.60
CA TRP A 469 30.49 13.99 -10.66
C TRP A 469 31.41 13.53 -9.54
N GLY A 470 31.11 12.34 -9.04
CA GLY A 470 31.88 11.81 -7.92
C GLY A 470 31.45 10.42 -7.53
N GLY A 471 31.79 10.04 -6.35
CA GLY A 471 31.40 8.79 -5.76
C GLY A 471 31.53 8.83 -4.26
N GLY A 472 31.09 7.75 -3.63
CA GLY A 472 31.13 7.70 -2.19
C GLY A 472 30.77 6.35 -1.64
N LEU A 473 30.58 6.35 -0.34
CA LEU A 473 30.26 5.19 0.44
C LEU A 473 29.18 5.55 1.45
N ASP A 474 28.05 4.86 1.39
CA ASP A 474 27.00 4.93 2.39
C ASP A 474 27.04 3.69 3.29
N VAL A 475 26.99 3.88 4.59
CA VAL A 475 26.97 2.82 5.60
C VAL A 475 25.68 2.96 6.43
N PRO A 476 24.62 2.24 6.08
CA PRO A 476 23.42 2.20 6.93
C PRO A 476 23.77 1.53 8.26
N PHE A 477 23.45 2.21 9.36
CA PHE A 477 23.60 1.66 10.69
C PHE A 477 22.35 1.97 11.51
N MET A 478 21.92 1.02 12.32
CA MET A 478 20.60 1.06 12.95
C MET A 478 19.46 1.20 11.91
N LYS A 479 18.19 1.25 12.36
CA LYS A 479 17.03 1.24 11.45
C LYS A 479 16.83 2.57 10.70
N PHE A 480 17.37 3.65 11.22
CA PHE A 480 17.03 5.01 10.80
C PHE A 480 18.21 5.88 10.41
N PHE A 481 19.44 5.38 10.46
CA PHE A 481 20.62 6.20 10.23
C PHE A 481 21.51 5.69 9.10
N VAL A 482 22.14 6.61 8.42
CA VAL A 482 23.17 6.35 7.39
C VAL A 482 24.36 7.26 7.65
N LEU A 483 25.56 6.70 7.68
CA LEU A 483 26.80 7.46 7.63
C LEU A 483 27.26 7.49 6.19
N GLY A 484 27.44 8.67 5.61
CA GLY A 484 27.85 8.87 4.22
C GLY A 484 29.22 9.52 4.13
N GLY A 485 30.07 9.03 3.20
CA GLY A 485 31.29 9.69 2.79
C GLY A 485 31.24 9.96 1.28
N ARG A 486 31.63 11.16 0.84
CA ARG A 486 31.56 11.59 -0.55
C ARG A 486 32.83 12.29 -0.96
N ILE A 487 33.27 12.00 -2.18
CA ILE A 487 34.31 12.74 -2.89
C ILE A 487 33.81 13.01 -4.31
N GLY A 488 33.94 14.22 -4.78
CA GLY A 488 33.50 14.60 -6.11
C GLY A 488 34.24 15.79 -6.67
N TYR A 489 33.93 16.09 -7.91
CA TYR A 489 34.47 17.22 -8.63
C TYR A 489 33.34 18.09 -9.16
N ASN A 490 33.42 19.37 -8.87
CA ASN A 490 32.51 20.39 -9.36
C ASN A 490 33.19 21.13 -10.52
N ARG A 491 32.51 21.26 -11.67
CA ARG A 491 33.00 22.00 -12.83
C ARG A 491 31.95 23.06 -13.20
N PHE A 492 32.36 24.31 -13.15
CA PHE A 492 31.55 25.41 -13.63
C PHE A 492 31.53 25.41 -15.16
N VAL A 493 30.34 25.64 -15.73
CA VAL A 493 30.20 25.75 -17.19
C VAL A 493 30.83 27.04 -17.68
N GLU A 494 30.65 28.12 -16.91
CA GLU A 494 31.25 29.43 -17.14
C GLU A 494 31.79 29.94 -15.80
N PRO A 495 32.88 30.73 -15.80
CA PRO A 495 33.37 31.37 -14.58
C PRO A 495 32.41 32.46 -14.13
N PHE A 496 32.46 32.84 -12.86
CA PHE A 496 31.72 34.00 -12.36
C PHE A 496 32.15 35.28 -13.09
N ALA A 497 31.19 36.10 -13.49
CA ALA A 497 31.45 37.41 -14.08
C ALA A 497 31.99 38.40 -13.03
N VAL A 498 31.55 38.23 -11.77
CA VAL A 498 32.04 39.01 -10.63
C VAL A 498 32.95 38.13 -9.77
N PRO A 499 34.21 38.51 -9.56
CA PRO A 499 35.10 37.73 -8.70
C PRO A 499 34.63 37.63 -7.26
N VAL A 500 34.68 36.43 -6.69
CA VAL A 500 34.48 36.18 -5.27
C VAL A 500 35.83 35.96 -4.64
N ASP A 501 36.26 36.86 -3.73
CA ASP A 501 37.60 36.86 -3.16
C ASP A 501 38.74 36.79 -4.21
N GLY A 502 38.56 37.55 -5.29
CA GLY A 502 39.57 37.62 -6.37
C GLY A 502 39.62 36.46 -7.34
N GLN A 503 38.77 35.46 -7.18
CA GLN A 503 38.68 34.31 -8.08
C GLN A 503 37.32 34.28 -8.80
N THR A 504 37.33 33.79 -10.05
CA THR A 504 36.13 33.65 -10.88
C THR A 504 35.76 32.19 -11.14
N ASP A 505 36.69 31.26 -11.05
CA ASP A 505 36.46 29.82 -11.26
C ASP A 505 36.78 29.05 -9.98
N TYR A 506 35.75 28.41 -9.42
CA TYR A 506 35.86 27.55 -8.25
C TYR A 506 35.62 26.07 -8.60
N SER A 507 35.87 25.69 -9.84
CA SER A 507 35.92 24.28 -10.23
C SER A 507 36.96 23.54 -9.41
N GLY A 508 36.60 22.41 -8.80
CA GLY A 508 37.54 21.71 -7.93
C GLY A 508 36.95 20.49 -7.21
N MET A 509 37.83 19.85 -6.46
CA MET A 509 37.48 18.68 -5.65
C MET A 509 36.72 19.07 -4.39
N GLU A 510 35.71 18.30 -4.08
CA GLU A 510 34.92 18.37 -2.84
C GLU A 510 34.98 17.03 -2.13
N TYR A 511 35.15 17.03 -0.81
CA TYR A 511 34.96 15.85 0.01
C TYR A 511 34.13 16.19 1.23
N SER A 512 33.26 15.25 1.64
CA SER A 512 32.43 15.46 2.82
C SER A 512 32.07 14.15 3.51
N VAL A 513 31.80 14.24 4.80
CA VAL A 513 31.26 13.17 5.64
C VAL A 513 29.97 13.68 6.28
N GLY A 514 28.95 12.87 6.26
CA GLY A 514 27.63 13.25 6.75
C GLY A 514 26.91 12.14 7.50
N LEU A 515 25.98 12.58 8.35
CA LEU A 515 25.05 11.71 9.04
C LEU A 515 23.65 11.99 8.53
N GLY A 516 23.01 10.96 8.02
CA GLY A 516 21.66 11.02 7.48
C GLY A 516 20.64 10.27 8.34
N LEU A 517 19.42 10.83 8.41
CA LEU A 517 18.23 10.19 8.96
C LEU A 517 17.41 9.62 7.81
N LEU A 518 17.07 8.34 7.90
CA LEU A 518 16.19 7.66 6.95
C LEU A 518 14.74 7.80 7.41
N LEU A 519 13.92 8.42 6.60
CA LEU A 519 12.48 8.61 6.83
C LEU A 519 11.69 7.64 5.94
N PHE A 520 10.52 7.22 6.40
CA PHE A 520 9.62 6.29 5.72
C PHE A 520 8.62 7.03 4.85
#